data_8ca9026c0a53d49cad456ada883900f0
#
_entry.id   8ca9026c0a53d49cad456ada883900f0
#
_cell.length_a   1.000
_cell.length_b   1.000
_cell.length_c   1.000
_cell.angle_alpha   90.00
_cell.angle_beta   90.00
_cell.angle_gamma   90.00
#
_symmetry.space_group_name_H-M   'P 1'
#
loop_
_entity.id
_entity.type
_entity.pdbx_description
1 polymer ?
#
loop_
_entity_poly.entity_id
_entity_poly.type
_entity_poly.pdbx_seq_one_letter_code
_entity_poly.pdbx_strand_id
1 'polypeptide(L)' 'MWYLATCDNEGKAFGYLRKDKTVSTNPDAEMDRLMSFKKRSDTNEICMQINLGHALLPDGYSFRVVPVKG' A
#
# COMPACT_ATOMS: atom_id res chain seq x y z
N MET A 1 9.28 -10.70 -0.03
CA MET A 1 8.36 -9.82 -0.80
C MET A 1 8.14 -8.51 -0.08
N TRP A 2 7.89 -7.46 -0.84
CA TRP A 2 7.61 -6.13 -0.31
C TRP A 2 6.15 -5.80 -0.56
N TYR A 3 5.50 -5.19 0.42
CA TYR A 3 4.08 -4.82 0.38
C TYR A 3 3.93 -3.33 0.62
N LEU A 4 2.72 -2.82 0.42
CA LEU A 4 2.40 -1.42 0.67
C LEU A 4 1.51 -1.32 1.90
N ALA A 5 2.05 -0.77 2.98
CA ALA A 5 1.26 -0.47 4.18
C ALA A 5 0.58 0.88 4.00
N THR A 6 -0.69 0.95 4.39
CA THR A 6 -1.46 2.20 4.38
C THR A 6 -1.36 2.86 5.74
N CYS A 7 -1.11 4.18 5.76
CA CYS A 7 -0.91 4.94 6.99
C CYS A 7 -1.90 6.09 7.06
N ASP A 8 -2.34 6.41 8.29
CA ASP A 8 -3.19 7.57 8.52
C ASP A 8 -2.36 8.87 8.56
N ASN A 9 -3.00 10.00 8.85
CA ASN A 9 -2.35 11.31 8.89
C ASN A 9 -1.28 11.41 9.98
N GLU A 10 -1.32 10.54 10.98
CA GLU A 10 -0.35 10.48 12.06
C GLU A 10 0.82 9.55 11.75
N GLY A 11 0.77 8.89 10.58
CA GLY A 11 1.81 7.94 10.18
C GLY A 11 1.62 6.54 10.73
N LYS A 12 0.49 6.26 11.37
CA LYS A 12 0.21 4.95 11.94
C LYS A 12 -0.40 4.03 10.89
N ALA A 13 0.18 2.84 10.71
CA ALA A 13 -0.32 1.86 9.75
C ALA A 13 -1.65 1.29 10.21
N PHE A 14 -2.62 1.21 9.31
CA PHE A 14 -3.94 0.66 9.60
C PHE A 14 -4.36 -0.46 8.66
N GLY A 15 -3.58 -0.75 7.64
CA GLY A 15 -3.89 -1.80 6.68
C GLY A 15 -2.83 -1.94 5.60
N TYR A 16 -3.12 -2.76 4.61
CA TYR A 16 -2.25 -3.02 3.47
C TYR A 16 -3.04 -2.83 2.19
N LEU A 17 -2.37 -2.42 1.12
CA LEU A 17 -3.01 -2.18 -0.17
C LEU A 17 -3.14 -3.50 -0.94
N ARG A 18 -4.36 -3.79 -1.40
CA ARG A 18 -4.63 -4.96 -2.26
C ARG A 18 -4.29 -4.64 -3.72
N LYS A 19 -4.20 -5.69 -4.53
CA LYS A 19 -3.94 -5.56 -5.99
C LYS A 19 -5.02 -4.74 -6.71
N ASP A 20 -6.25 -4.75 -6.18
CA ASP A 20 -7.36 -3.96 -6.73
C ASP A 20 -7.41 -2.54 -6.16
N LYS A 21 -6.39 -2.14 -5.41
CA LYS A 21 -6.21 -0.81 -4.81
C LYS A 21 -7.18 -0.50 -3.68
N THR A 22 -7.79 -1.53 -3.10
CA THR A 22 -8.56 -1.41 -1.87
C THR A 22 -7.67 -1.73 -0.67
N VAL A 23 -8.12 -1.36 0.53
CA VAL A 23 -7.35 -1.53 1.76
C VAL A 23 -7.78 -2.80 2.48
N SER A 24 -6.80 -3.64 2.85
CA SER A 24 -7.02 -4.82 3.68
C SER A 24 -6.65 -4.51 5.12
N THR A 25 -7.58 -4.71 6.05
CA THR A 25 -7.32 -4.57 7.48
C THR A 25 -6.93 -5.90 8.13
N ASN A 26 -6.92 -6.98 7.37
CA ASN A 26 -6.50 -8.30 7.83
C ASN A 26 -5.54 -8.93 6.81
N PRO A 27 -4.30 -8.41 6.70
CA PRO A 27 -3.38 -8.84 5.64
C PRO A 27 -2.97 -10.31 5.73
N ASP A 28 -2.91 -10.88 6.93
CA ASP A 28 -2.50 -12.28 7.09
C ASP A 28 -3.47 -13.25 6.43
N ALA A 29 -4.76 -12.90 6.38
CA ALA A 29 -5.79 -13.70 5.74
C ALA A 29 -5.88 -13.48 4.24
N GLU A 30 -5.24 -12.43 3.71
CA GLU A 30 -5.40 -11.99 2.33
C GLU A 30 -4.05 -11.78 1.62
N MET A 31 -2.99 -12.47 2.06
CA MET A 31 -1.64 -12.27 1.51
C MET A 31 -1.58 -12.40 -0.02
N ASP A 32 -2.36 -13.31 -0.58
CA ASP A 32 -2.41 -13.54 -2.02
C ASP A 32 -3.13 -12.41 -2.78
N ARG A 33 -3.88 -11.58 -2.08
CA ARG A 33 -4.61 -10.44 -2.66
C ARG A 33 -3.87 -9.13 -2.53
N LEU A 34 -2.80 -9.09 -1.74
CA LEU A 34 -2.04 -7.87 -1.51
C LEU A 34 -1.17 -7.54 -2.72
N MET A 35 -1.01 -6.24 -2.97
CA MET A 35 -0.03 -5.76 -3.94
C MET A 35 1.36 -6.04 -3.40
N SER A 36 2.19 -6.77 -4.16
CA SER A 36 3.51 -7.18 -3.71
C SER A 36 4.54 -7.02 -4.81
N PHE A 37 5.79 -6.84 -4.39
CA PHE A 37 6.92 -6.64 -5.28
C PHE A 37 8.12 -7.43 -4.75
N LYS A 38 8.97 -7.88 -5.66
CA LYS A 38 10.21 -8.58 -5.28
C LYS A 38 11.29 -7.62 -4.82
N LYS A 39 11.30 -6.39 -5.35
CA LYS A 39 12.33 -5.40 -5.09
C LYS A 39 11.78 -4.21 -4.32
N ARG A 40 12.56 -3.73 -3.35
CA ARG A 40 12.21 -2.53 -2.61
C ARG A 40 12.13 -1.30 -3.50
N SER A 41 13.01 -1.21 -4.51
CA SER A 41 13.03 -0.07 -5.43
C SER A 41 11.71 0.08 -6.18
N ASP A 42 11.13 -1.04 -6.65
CA ASP A 42 9.84 -1.02 -7.34
C ASP A 42 8.73 -0.59 -6.39
N THR A 43 8.78 -1.08 -5.16
CA THR A 43 7.80 -0.72 -4.12
C THR A 43 7.88 0.76 -3.78
N ASN A 44 9.10 1.30 -3.63
CA ASN A 44 9.31 2.72 -3.36
C ASN A 44 8.76 3.60 -4.47
N GLU A 45 8.93 3.21 -5.73
CA GLU A 45 8.42 3.96 -6.88
C GLU A 45 6.90 4.03 -6.85
N ILE A 46 6.24 2.92 -6.61
CA ILE A 46 4.77 2.88 -6.53
C ILE A 46 4.28 3.69 -5.34
N CYS A 47 4.93 3.59 -4.19
CA CYS A 47 4.60 4.41 -3.02
C CYS A 47 4.68 5.90 -3.34
N MET A 48 5.74 6.30 -4.03
CA MET A 48 5.92 7.71 -4.40
C MET A 48 4.81 8.19 -5.32
N GLN A 49 4.45 7.40 -6.32
CA GLN A 49 3.37 7.75 -7.25
C GLN A 49 2.03 7.90 -6.53
N ILE A 50 1.70 6.99 -5.64
CA ILE A 50 0.46 7.04 -4.87
C ILE A 50 0.45 8.27 -3.95
N ASN A 51 1.56 8.50 -3.23
CA ASN A 51 1.67 9.61 -2.28
C ASN A 51 1.65 10.99 -2.97
N LEU A 52 2.05 11.05 -4.24
CA LEU A 52 1.99 12.28 -5.04
C LEU A 52 0.62 12.49 -5.69
N GLY A 53 -0.33 11.60 -5.45
CA GLY A 53 -1.67 11.75 -6.00
C GLY A 53 -1.82 11.31 -7.46
N HIS A 54 -0.90 10.52 -7.98
CA HIS A 54 -1.00 9.95 -9.33
C HIS A 54 -1.97 8.76 -9.39
N ALA A 55 -3.03 8.89 -8.68
CA ALA A 55 -4.30 8.20 -8.82
C ALA A 55 -4.26 6.69 -9.11
N LEU A 56 -3.45 5.96 -8.35
CA LEU A 56 -3.61 4.52 -8.28
C LEU A 56 -4.68 4.14 -7.26
N LEU A 57 -5.19 5.13 -6.50
CA LEU A 57 -6.23 4.91 -5.48
C LEU A 57 -7.58 5.34 -6.02
N PRO A 58 -8.67 4.63 -5.64
CA PRO A 58 -10.02 5.09 -5.96
C PRO A 58 -10.31 6.46 -5.34
N ASP A 59 -11.23 7.21 -5.96
CA ASP A 59 -11.65 8.52 -5.45
C ASP A 59 -12.14 8.42 -4.01
N GLY A 60 -11.75 9.39 -3.20
CA GLY A 60 -12.17 9.46 -1.80
C GLY A 60 -11.22 8.85 -0.80
N TYR A 61 -10.18 8.14 -1.25
CA TYR A 61 -9.15 7.66 -0.34
C TYR A 61 -8.11 8.76 -0.09
N SER A 62 -7.81 9.01 1.18
CA SER A 62 -6.75 9.92 1.59
C SER A 62 -5.86 9.23 2.62
N PHE A 63 -4.89 8.48 2.15
CA PHE A 63 -3.91 7.85 3.02
C PHE A 63 -2.55 7.82 2.32
N ARG A 64 -1.51 7.67 3.12
CA ARG A 64 -0.15 7.48 2.60
C ARG A 64 0.18 6.00 2.59
N VAL A 65 1.10 5.62 1.70
CA VAL A 65 1.61 4.25 1.66
C VAL A 65 3.11 4.25 1.87
N VAL A 66 3.60 3.20 2.54
CA VAL A 66 5.03 3.00 2.77
C VAL A 66 5.39 1.55 2.44
N PRO A 67 6.62 1.30 1.97
CA PRO A 67 7.05 -0.07 1.68
C PRO A 67 7.34 -0.81 2.99
N VAL A 68 6.88 -2.04 3.10
CA VAL A 68 7.19 -2.90 4.23
C VAL A 68 7.62 -4.28 3.71
N LYS A 69 8.60 -4.86 4.37
CA LYS A 69 9.07 -6.19 4.05
C LYS A 69 8.22 -7.22 4.81
N GLY A 70 7.70 -8.17 4.06
CA GLY A 70 6.90 -9.25 4.62
C GLY A 70 7.61 -10.58 4.64
#